data_6e6f9193d51ce5a1615a1c12efd8f1a4
#
_entry.id   6e6f9193d51ce5a1615a1c12efd8f1a4
#
_cell.length_a   1.000
_cell.length_b   1.000
_cell.length_c   1.000
_cell.angle_alpha   90.00
_cell.angle_beta   90.00
_cell.angle_gamma   90.00
#
_symmetry.space_group_name_H-M   'P 1'
#
loop_
_entity.id
_entity.type
_entity.pdbx_description
1 polymer ?
#
loop_
_entity_poly.entity_id
_entity_poly.type
_entity_poly.pdbx_seq_one_letter_code
_entity_poly.pdbx_strand_id
1 'polypeptide(L)' 'MQRKLTTTEEQTIVRHILDLDSRGFAPRLCEVADMADKLLGIRGGEPVGKNWAERFVTRLDKLKMAFNRAKDR' A
#
# COMPACT_ATOMS: atom_id res chain seq x y z
N MET A 1 18.17 -3.84 11.07
CA MET A 1 17.62 -4.32 10.31
C MET A 1 16.52 -3.74 9.73
N GLN A 2 16.46 -3.51 8.61
CA GLN A 2 15.46 -2.86 7.96
C GLN A 2 14.55 -3.79 7.34
N ARG A 3 13.33 -3.74 7.70
CA ARG A 3 12.39 -4.53 7.06
C ARG A 3 11.55 -3.69 6.18
N LYS A 4 11.84 -2.43 6.05
CA LYS A 4 11.05 -1.55 5.25
C LYS A 4 11.27 -1.78 3.78
N LEU A 5 10.27 -1.42 3.00
CA LEU A 5 10.38 -1.49 1.56
C LEU A 5 11.27 -0.36 1.06
N THR A 6 11.89 -0.59 -0.08
CA THR A 6 12.67 0.47 -0.70
C THR A 6 11.72 1.46 -1.35
N THR A 7 12.25 2.61 -1.73
CA THR A 7 11.43 3.62 -2.39
C THR A 7 10.80 3.06 -3.66
N THR A 8 11.56 2.28 -4.41
CA THR A 8 11.04 1.68 -5.63
C THR A 8 9.87 0.77 -5.34
N GLU A 9 9.99 -0.03 -4.29
CA GLU A 9 8.93 -0.95 -3.93
C GLU A 9 7.70 -0.19 -3.47
N GLU A 10 7.91 0.87 -2.72
CA GLU A 10 6.78 1.68 -2.27
C GLU A 10 6.07 2.30 -3.44
N GLN A 11 6.82 2.77 -4.41
CA GLN A 11 6.21 3.36 -5.59
C GLN A 11 5.43 2.34 -6.39
N THR A 12 5.89 1.12 -6.42
CA THR A 12 5.17 0.06 -7.10
C THR A 12 3.79 -0.12 -6.47
N ILE A 13 3.75 -0.12 -5.15
CA ILE A 13 2.50 -0.28 -4.44
C ILE A 13 1.59 0.92 -4.71
N VAL A 14 2.15 2.11 -4.66
CA VAL A 14 1.38 3.33 -4.89
C VAL A 14 0.73 3.28 -6.28
N ARG A 15 1.52 2.92 -7.28
CA ARG A 15 0.99 2.89 -8.64
C ARG A 15 -0.11 1.86 -8.77
N HIS A 16 0.06 0.72 -8.13
CA HIS A 16 -0.95 -0.33 -8.19
C HIS A 16 -2.27 0.17 -7.56
N ILE A 17 -2.16 0.80 -6.41
CA ILE A 17 -3.35 1.27 -5.71
C ILE A 17 -4.04 2.37 -6.51
N LEU A 18 -3.26 3.31 -7.04
CA LEU A 18 -3.84 4.39 -7.81
C LEU A 18 -4.46 3.88 -9.10
N ASP A 19 -3.87 2.84 -9.67
CA ASP A 19 -4.43 2.24 -10.87
C ASP A 19 -5.80 1.64 -10.57
N LEU A 20 -5.91 0.95 -9.44
CA LEU A 20 -7.20 0.38 -9.05
C LEU A 20 -8.23 1.48 -8.83
N ASP A 21 -7.81 2.56 -8.17
CA ASP A 21 -8.70 3.67 -7.93
C ASP A 21 -9.18 4.26 -9.25
N SER A 22 -8.28 4.35 -10.20
CA SER A 22 -8.60 4.90 -11.51
C SER A 22 -9.62 4.05 -12.25
N ARG A 23 -9.61 2.76 -11.98
CA ARG A 23 -10.56 1.86 -12.63
C ARG A 23 -11.88 1.75 -11.90
N GLY A 24 -12.01 2.47 -10.80
CA GLY A 24 -13.25 2.44 -10.07
C GLY A 24 -13.27 1.44 -8.93
N PHE A 25 -12.16 0.81 -8.64
CA PHE A 25 -12.09 -0.14 -7.54
C PHE A 25 -11.63 0.57 -6.29
N ALA A 26 -12.34 0.37 -5.20
CA ALA A 26 -11.97 1.00 -3.94
C ALA A 26 -10.74 0.30 -3.37
N PRO A 27 -9.65 1.04 -3.13
CA PRO A 27 -8.46 0.43 -2.53
C PRO A 27 -8.72 0.08 -1.08
N ARG A 28 -8.02 -0.93 -0.58
CA ARG A 28 -8.17 -1.36 0.79
C ARG A 28 -6.81 -1.52 1.44
N LEU A 29 -6.79 -1.37 2.75
CA LEU A 29 -5.54 -1.52 3.47
C LEU A 29 -4.98 -2.94 3.34
N CYS A 30 -5.83 -3.92 3.32
CA CYS A 30 -5.33 -5.28 3.18
C CYS A 30 -4.68 -5.50 1.83
N GLU A 31 -5.10 -4.77 0.80
CA GLU A 31 -4.45 -4.87 -0.49
C GLU A 31 -3.06 -4.29 -0.43
N VAL A 32 -2.91 -3.16 0.28
CA VAL A 32 -1.60 -2.55 0.43
C VAL A 32 -0.66 -3.51 1.16
N ALA A 33 -1.14 -4.09 2.24
CA ALA A 33 -0.33 -5.01 3.02
C ALA A 33 0.01 -6.25 2.21
N ASP A 34 -0.94 -6.74 1.43
CA ASP A 34 -0.72 -7.92 0.62
C ASP A 34 0.36 -7.68 -0.43
N MET A 35 0.31 -6.52 -1.08
CA MET A 35 1.34 -6.17 -2.05
C MET A 35 2.70 -6.10 -1.39
N ALA A 36 2.77 -5.48 -0.21
CA ALA A 36 4.02 -5.37 0.50
C ALA A 36 4.55 -6.74 0.89
N ASP A 37 3.65 -7.61 1.35
CA ASP A 37 4.05 -8.96 1.72
C ASP A 37 4.64 -9.70 0.53
N LYS A 38 4.03 -9.55 -0.62
CA LYS A 38 4.52 -10.22 -1.80
C LYS A 38 5.91 -9.74 -2.18
N LEU A 39 6.11 -8.42 -2.14
CA LEU A 39 7.41 -7.87 -2.48
C LEU A 39 8.48 -8.31 -1.48
N LEU A 40 8.13 -8.28 -0.21
CA LEU A 40 9.08 -8.70 0.80
C LEU A 40 9.33 -10.20 0.74
N GLY A 41 8.31 -10.96 0.41
CA GLY A 41 8.45 -12.40 0.31
C GLY A 41 9.44 -12.82 -0.74
N ILE A 42 9.51 -12.07 -1.83
CA ILE A 42 10.47 -12.36 -2.88
C ILE A 42 11.88 -12.25 -2.35
N ARG A 43 12.11 -11.32 -1.45
CA ARG A 43 13.42 -11.13 -0.87
C ARG A 43 13.65 -11.92 0.40
N GLY A 44 12.64 -12.63 0.84
CA GLY A 44 12.76 -13.35 2.09
C GLY A 44 12.52 -12.48 3.31
N GLY A 45 11.90 -11.33 3.12
CA GLY A 45 11.62 -10.46 4.24
C GLY A 45 10.42 -10.91 5.02
N GLU A 46 10.19 -10.25 6.15
CA GLU A 46 9.06 -10.58 6.99
C GLU A 46 7.81 -9.86 6.52
N PRO A 47 6.65 -10.43 6.76
CA PRO A 47 5.41 -9.78 6.35
C PRO A 47 5.18 -8.51 7.15
N VAL A 48 4.51 -7.55 6.53
CA VAL A 48 4.17 -6.33 7.23
C VAL A 48 2.81 -6.52 7.86
N GLY A 49 2.53 -5.73 8.85
CA GLY A 49 1.24 -5.83 9.50
C GLY A 49 0.26 -4.82 8.94
N LYS A 50 -0.96 -4.90 9.43
CA LYS A 50 -1.99 -3.98 9.04
C LYS A 50 -1.63 -2.56 9.46
N ASN A 51 -0.98 -2.43 10.61
CA ASN A 51 -0.58 -1.11 11.08
C ASN A 51 0.39 -0.45 10.12
N TRP A 52 1.26 -1.25 9.52
CA TRP A 52 2.19 -0.70 8.54
C TRP A 52 1.45 -0.11 7.35
N ALA A 53 0.43 -0.80 6.87
CA ALA A 53 -0.33 -0.33 5.72
C ALA A 53 -1.01 0.99 6.05
N GLU A 54 -1.57 1.08 7.23
CA GLU A 54 -2.22 2.31 7.66
C GLU A 54 -1.26 3.47 7.68
N ARG A 55 -0.08 3.25 8.23
CA ARG A 55 0.92 4.30 8.28
C ARG A 55 1.40 4.68 6.89
N PHE A 56 1.56 3.68 6.05
CA PHE A 56 2.01 3.91 4.69
C PHE A 56 1.04 4.82 3.94
N VAL A 57 -0.23 4.51 4.04
CA VAL A 57 -1.27 5.29 3.36
C VAL A 57 -1.33 6.71 3.94
N THR A 58 -1.27 6.82 5.26
CA THR A 58 -1.37 8.12 5.89
C THR A 58 -0.19 9.01 5.52
N ARG A 59 0.97 8.41 5.34
CA ARG A 59 2.16 9.16 5.01
C ARG A 59 2.13 9.72 3.59
N LEU A 60 1.46 9.02 2.69
CA LEU A 60 1.41 9.42 1.29
C LEU A 60 0.08 10.09 0.97
N ASP A 61 0.14 11.37 0.67
CA ASP A 61 -1.07 12.13 0.38
C ASP A 61 -1.89 11.51 -0.74
N LYS A 62 -1.23 11.03 -1.76
CA LYS A 62 -1.94 10.45 -2.89
C LYS A 62 -2.81 9.29 -2.47
N LEU A 63 -2.26 8.41 -1.66
CA LEU A 63 -3.02 7.26 -1.19
C LEU A 63 -4.07 7.68 -0.19
N LYS A 64 -3.73 8.66 0.64
CA LYS A 64 -4.67 9.14 1.62
C LYS A 64 -5.92 9.66 0.96
N MET A 65 -5.75 10.42 -0.12
CA MET A 65 -6.89 10.96 -0.84
C MET A 65 -7.71 9.86 -1.50
N ALA A 66 -7.04 8.88 -2.08
CA ALA A 66 -7.74 7.78 -2.73
C ALA A 66 -8.55 6.99 -1.70
N PHE A 67 -7.96 6.74 -0.53
CA PHE A 67 -8.66 5.99 0.50
C PHE A 67 -9.82 6.81 1.08
N ASN A 68 -9.63 8.11 1.22
CA ASN A 68 -10.71 8.95 1.73
C ASN A 68 -11.88 8.94 0.77
N ARG A 69 -11.58 8.97 -0.51
CA ARG A 69 -12.64 8.95 -1.51
C ARG A 69 -13.40 7.64 -1.45
N ALA A 70 -12.68 6.56 -1.26
CA ALA A 70 -13.29 5.26 -1.18
C ALA A 70 -14.16 5.09 0.04
N LYS A 71 -13.79 5.82 1.12
CA LYS A 71 -14.53 5.72 2.32
C LYS A 71 -15.75 6.58 2.34
N ASP A 72 -15.87 7.45 1.45
CA ASP A 72 -16.97 8.38 1.44
C ASP A 72 -18.27 7.66 1.47
N ARG A 73 -19.16 8.13 2.23
CA ARG A 73 -20.32 7.47 2.35
C ARG A 73 -21.32 8.23 2.20
#